data_c13d7f230d08353de0f2669fbac0efca
#
_entry.id   c13d7f230d08353de0f2669fbac0efca
#
_cell.length_a   1.000
_cell.length_b   1.000
_cell.length_c   1.000
_cell.angle_alpha   90.00
_cell.angle_beta   90.00
_cell.angle_gamma   90.00
#
_symmetry.space_group_name_H-M   'P 1'
#
loop_
_entity.id
_entity.type
_entity.pdbx_description
1 polymer ?
#
loop_
_entity_poly.entity_id
_entity_poly.type
_entity_poly.pdbx_seq_one_letter_code
_entity_poly.pdbx_strand_id
1 'polypeptide(L)'
;MADKFRVALSGDFRKADGSPTFPDFDVTPLQTAPGVEMVYLENANPIRADQVADFDALILLAPRFGRESIDPNGRLSVVARFGVGYDTVDVPACTAAGIPLCITPDGRMRVKTTLRGPRI
;
A
#
# COMPACT_ATOMS: atom_id res chain seq x y z
N MET A 1 -21.44 -10.52 10.19
CA MET A 1 -21.17 -9.60 9.12
C MET A 1 -19.74 -9.69 8.70
N ALA A 2 -19.48 -9.81 7.43
CA ALA A 2 -18.14 -9.93 6.94
C ALA A 2 -17.44 -8.59 6.97
N ASP A 3 -16.19 -8.58 7.36
CA ASP A 3 -15.38 -7.38 7.27
C ASP A 3 -15.05 -7.09 5.82
N LYS A 4 -14.94 -5.82 5.52
CA LYS A 4 -14.48 -5.41 4.22
C LYS A 4 -12.97 -5.54 4.13
N PHE A 5 -12.48 -5.82 2.93
CA PHE A 5 -11.07 -5.73 2.63
C PHE A 5 -10.77 -4.25 2.36
N ARG A 6 -9.97 -3.65 3.20
CA ARG A 6 -9.76 -2.20 3.13
C ARG A 6 -8.44 -1.89 2.45
N VAL A 7 -8.51 -1.07 1.40
CA VAL A 7 -7.36 -0.67 0.61
C VAL A 7 -7.12 0.83 0.79
N ALA A 8 -5.92 1.18 1.20
CA ALA A 8 -5.52 2.58 1.34
C ALA A 8 -4.66 2.97 0.15
N LEU A 9 -4.84 4.19 -0.33
CA LEU A 9 -3.96 4.78 -1.32
C LEU A 9 -3.27 5.97 -0.67
N SER A 10 -1.96 6.11 -0.87
CA SER A 10 -1.27 7.27 -0.33
C SER A 10 -1.88 8.55 -0.89
N GLY A 11 -1.87 9.61 -0.09
CA GLY A 11 -2.62 10.83 -0.43
C GLY A 11 -2.15 11.51 -1.69
N ASP A 12 -0.93 11.25 -2.12
CA ASP A 12 -0.37 11.88 -3.31
C ASP A 12 -0.88 11.27 -4.61
N PHE A 13 -1.78 10.29 -4.55
CA PHE A 13 -2.52 9.87 -5.75
C PHE A 13 -3.52 10.92 -6.19
N ARG A 14 -3.80 11.92 -5.35
CA ARG A 14 -4.61 13.06 -5.74
C ARG A 14 -3.78 14.34 -5.60
N LYS A 15 -3.96 15.25 -6.55
CA LYS A 15 -3.32 16.56 -6.48
C LYS A 15 -4.04 17.44 -5.45
N ALA A 16 -3.44 18.59 -5.17
CA ALA A 16 -4.00 19.52 -4.19
C ALA A 16 -5.43 19.94 -4.53
N ASP A 17 -5.78 19.99 -5.82
CA ASP A 17 -7.12 20.36 -6.25
C ASP A 17 -8.10 19.17 -6.26
N GLY A 18 -7.66 17.99 -5.83
CA GLY A 18 -8.48 16.80 -5.77
C GLY A 18 -8.50 15.97 -7.02
N SER A 19 -7.86 16.43 -8.10
CA SER A 19 -7.84 15.67 -9.35
C SER A 19 -6.82 14.53 -9.25
N PRO A 20 -6.97 13.47 -10.06
CA PRO A 20 -6.04 12.36 -9.98
C PRO A 20 -4.66 12.75 -10.49
N THR A 21 -3.64 12.29 -9.78
CA THR A 21 -2.25 12.47 -10.20
C THR A 21 -1.97 11.68 -11.48
N PHE A 22 -2.55 10.50 -11.58
CA PHE A 22 -2.42 9.63 -12.74
C PHE A 22 -3.81 9.31 -13.26
N PRO A 23 -4.35 10.12 -14.21
CA PRO A 23 -5.73 9.89 -14.68
C PRO A 23 -5.94 8.52 -15.32
N ASP A 24 -4.88 7.93 -15.88
CA ASP A 24 -5.00 6.62 -16.53
C ASP A 24 -5.01 5.46 -15.53
N PHE A 25 -4.70 5.72 -14.28
CA PHE A 25 -4.78 4.69 -13.26
C PHE A 25 -6.23 4.55 -12.83
N ASP A 26 -6.87 3.50 -13.31
CA ASP A 26 -8.29 3.31 -13.10
C ASP A 26 -8.52 2.57 -11.79
N VAL A 27 -9.06 3.28 -10.80
CA VAL A 27 -9.36 2.70 -9.49
C VAL A 27 -10.80 2.20 -9.41
N THR A 28 -11.57 2.31 -10.49
CA THR A 28 -12.97 1.88 -10.48
C THR A 28 -13.15 0.45 -9.98
N PRO A 29 -12.30 -0.52 -10.38
CA PRO A 29 -12.47 -1.87 -9.85
C PRO A 29 -12.39 -1.94 -8.33
N LEU A 30 -11.54 -1.12 -7.71
CA LEU A 30 -11.45 -1.08 -6.25
C LEU A 30 -12.66 -0.42 -5.62
N GLN A 31 -13.19 0.61 -6.28
CA GLN A 31 -14.33 1.36 -5.75
C GLN A 31 -15.62 0.60 -5.83
N THR A 32 -15.75 -0.28 -6.81
CA THR A 32 -17.01 -0.98 -7.07
C THR A 32 -17.00 -2.44 -6.66
N ALA A 33 -15.86 -3.00 -6.30
CA ALA A 33 -15.80 -4.42 -5.93
C ALA A 33 -16.57 -4.67 -4.65
N PRO A 34 -17.45 -5.67 -4.62
CA PRO A 34 -18.16 -5.98 -3.39
C PRO A 34 -17.19 -6.38 -2.30
N GLY A 35 -17.40 -5.91 -1.10
CA GLY A 35 -16.55 -6.27 0.01
C GLY A 35 -15.21 -5.55 0.06
N VAL A 36 -14.97 -4.59 -0.83
CA VAL A 36 -13.74 -3.81 -0.84
C VAL A 36 -14.07 -2.35 -0.53
N GLU A 37 -13.30 -1.77 0.37
CA GLU A 37 -13.40 -0.35 0.69
C GLU A 37 -12.09 0.33 0.35
N MET A 38 -12.13 1.36 -0.49
CA MET A 38 -10.93 2.10 -0.90
C MET A 38 -10.95 3.49 -0.26
N VAL A 39 -9.83 3.89 0.34
CA VAL A 39 -9.74 5.18 1.00
C VAL A 39 -8.42 5.83 0.61
N TYR A 40 -8.47 7.13 0.28
CA TYR A 40 -7.26 7.93 0.11
C TYR A 40 -6.82 8.44 1.48
N LEU A 41 -5.57 8.21 1.81
CA LEU A 41 -5.01 8.68 3.07
C LEU A 41 -4.70 10.17 3.00
N GLU A 42 -4.56 10.80 4.16
CA GLU A 42 -3.98 12.13 4.20
C GLU A 42 -2.52 12.06 3.77
N ASN A 43 -2.03 13.16 3.21
CA ASN A 43 -0.61 13.22 2.84
C ASN A 43 0.26 13.13 4.08
N ALA A 44 1.20 12.23 4.04
CA ALA A 44 2.19 12.06 5.10
C ALA A 44 3.43 11.41 4.50
N ASN A 45 4.58 11.84 4.97
CA ASN A 45 5.85 11.27 4.55
C ASN A 45 6.80 11.32 5.73
N PRO A 46 7.10 10.19 6.34
CA PRO A 46 6.68 8.84 5.95
C PRO A 46 5.21 8.56 6.28
N ILE A 47 4.71 7.49 5.70
CA ILE A 47 3.38 6.98 6.09
C ILE A 47 3.43 6.64 7.57
N ARG A 48 2.41 7.05 8.31
CA ARG A 48 2.36 6.75 9.75
C ARG A 48 1.67 5.41 9.97
N ALA A 49 2.11 4.71 10.99
CA ALA A 49 1.52 3.41 11.33
C ALA A 49 0.02 3.54 11.65
N ASP A 50 -0.37 4.62 12.30
CA ASP A 50 -1.78 4.80 12.65
C ASP A 50 -2.67 5.01 11.43
N GLN A 51 -2.09 5.48 10.32
CA GLN A 51 -2.87 5.66 9.10
C GLN A 51 -3.27 4.34 8.47
N VAL A 52 -2.45 3.32 8.60
CA VAL A 52 -2.64 2.06 7.85
C VAL A 52 -2.96 0.87 8.75
N ALA A 53 -3.02 1.08 10.06
CA ALA A 53 -3.21 -0.04 10.99
C ALA A 53 -4.51 -0.81 10.73
N ASP A 54 -5.55 -0.11 10.26
CA ASP A 54 -6.84 -0.73 10.02
C ASP A 54 -7.08 -1.12 8.55
N PHE A 55 -6.03 -1.06 7.74
CA PHE A 55 -6.13 -1.39 6.33
C PHE A 55 -5.44 -2.71 6.05
N ASP A 56 -5.94 -3.40 5.02
CA ASP A 56 -5.38 -4.68 4.60
C ASP A 56 -4.31 -4.51 3.55
N ALA A 57 -4.41 -3.47 2.72
CA ALA A 57 -3.46 -3.22 1.65
C ALA A 57 -3.19 -1.72 1.54
N LEU A 58 -1.97 -1.40 1.12
CA LEU A 58 -1.59 -0.02 0.83
C LEU A 58 -1.04 0.06 -0.58
N ILE A 59 -1.62 0.93 -1.39
CA ILE A 59 -1.07 1.29 -2.69
C ILE A 59 -0.30 2.59 -2.48
N LEU A 60 1.01 2.53 -2.71
CA LEU A 60 1.94 3.58 -2.32
C LEU A 60 2.55 4.23 -3.54
N LEU A 61 2.57 5.56 -3.55
CA LEU A 61 3.21 6.29 -4.63
C LEU A 61 4.59 6.77 -4.19
N ALA A 62 4.72 7.95 -3.63
CA ALA A 62 6.02 8.53 -3.32
C ALA A 62 6.44 8.50 -1.86
N PRO A 63 5.53 8.52 -0.87
CA PRO A 63 5.97 8.63 0.51
C PRO A 63 6.82 7.45 0.96
N ARG A 64 7.66 7.70 1.95
CA ARG A 64 8.48 6.65 2.53
C ARG A 64 7.60 5.70 3.35
N PHE A 65 7.96 4.44 3.33
CA PHE A 65 7.31 3.42 4.12
C PHE A 65 8.38 2.56 4.77
N GLY A 66 8.39 2.52 6.08
CA GLY A 66 9.40 1.79 6.79
C GLY A 66 8.90 1.29 8.13
N ARG A 67 9.83 1.05 9.04
CA ARG A 67 9.48 0.51 10.34
C ARG A 67 8.44 1.38 11.05
N GLU A 68 8.57 2.69 10.94
CA GLU A 68 7.65 3.62 11.59
C GLU A 68 6.27 3.63 10.95
N SER A 69 6.12 2.97 9.82
CA SER A 69 4.84 2.85 9.13
C SER A 69 4.09 1.56 9.48
N ILE A 70 4.67 0.72 10.31
CA ILE A 70 4.15 -0.62 10.58
C ILE A 70 3.70 -0.69 12.03
N ASP A 71 2.41 -0.97 12.22
CA ASP A 71 1.87 -1.26 13.55
C ASP A 71 1.93 -2.78 13.74
N PRO A 72 2.66 -3.26 14.75
CA PRO A 72 2.75 -4.71 14.98
C PRO A 72 1.39 -5.38 15.20
N ASN A 73 0.41 -4.60 15.66
CA ASN A 73 -0.93 -5.13 15.88
C ASN A 73 -1.87 -4.79 14.74
N GLY A 74 -1.35 -4.21 13.67
CA GLY A 74 -2.16 -3.84 12.53
C GLY A 74 -2.42 -5.02 11.61
N ARG A 75 -3.27 -4.80 10.63
CA ARG A 75 -3.70 -5.86 9.75
C ARG A 75 -3.15 -5.73 8.32
N LEU A 76 -2.21 -4.81 8.11
CA LEU A 76 -1.67 -4.57 6.77
C LEU A 76 -0.96 -5.81 6.25
N SER A 77 -1.40 -6.30 5.09
CA SER A 77 -0.93 -7.56 4.53
C SER A 77 -0.09 -7.41 3.29
N VAL A 78 -0.14 -6.24 2.64
CA VAL A 78 0.63 -6.04 1.41
C VAL A 78 0.81 -4.55 1.16
N VAL A 79 1.98 -4.19 0.62
CA VAL A 79 2.25 -2.85 0.10
C VAL A 79 2.52 -3.00 -1.39
N ALA A 80 1.75 -2.29 -2.20
CA ALA A 80 1.92 -2.27 -3.64
C ALA A 80 2.45 -0.90 -4.05
N ARG A 81 3.71 -0.84 -4.48
CA ARG A 81 4.33 0.40 -4.92
C ARG A 81 3.99 0.64 -6.38
N PHE A 82 3.40 1.80 -6.66
CA PHE A 82 3.01 2.15 -8.02
C PHE A 82 4.25 2.69 -8.75
N GLY A 83 4.85 1.88 -9.60
CA GLY A 83 6.02 2.25 -10.36
C GLY A 83 7.13 1.21 -10.25
N VAL A 84 8.30 1.55 -10.78
CA VAL A 84 9.42 0.61 -10.87
C VAL A 84 10.37 0.69 -9.69
N GLY A 85 10.53 1.87 -9.08
CA GLY A 85 11.46 2.04 -7.98
C GLY A 85 10.83 1.72 -6.65
N TYR A 86 11.65 1.38 -5.68
CA TYR A 86 11.16 1.17 -4.32
C TYR A 86 12.17 1.68 -3.29
N ASP A 87 12.92 2.72 -3.67
CA ASP A 87 13.94 3.30 -2.79
C ASP A 87 13.34 3.89 -1.52
N THR A 88 12.06 4.24 -1.56
CA THR A 88 11.40 4.83 -0.40
C THR A 88 10.82 3.79 0.54
N VAL A 89 10.92 2.50 0.20
CA VAL A 89 10.37 1.43 1.01
C VAL A 89 11.50 0.67 1.69
N ASP A 90 11.39 0.51 2.99
CA ASP A 90 12.34 -0.27 3.77
C ASP A 90 11.96 -1.75 3.62
N VAL A 91 12.55 -2.40 2.64
CA VAL A 91 12.23 -3.78 2.32
C VAL A 91 12.53 -4.72 3.50
N PRO A 92 13.68 -4.61 4.19
CA PRO A 92 13.90 -5.46 5.36
C PRO A 92 12.83 -5.32 6.45
N ALA A 93 12.35 -4.10 6.67
CA ALA A 93 11.30 -3.90 7.68
C ALA A 93 10.01 -4.60 7.26
N CYS A 94 9.65 -4.50 6.00
CA CYS A 94 8.46 -5.18 5.48
C CYS A 94 8.61 -6.71 5.61
N THR A 95 9.77 -7.22 5.24
CA THR A 95 10.03 -8.66 5.33
C THR A 95 9.92 -9.14 6.76
N ALA A 96 10.49 -8.40 7.70
CA ALA A 96 10.45 -8.77 9.11
C ALA A 96 9.02 -8.80 9.64
N ALA A 97 8.16 -7.93 9.09
CA ALA A 97 6.76 -7.86 9.51
C ALA A 97 5.86 -8.83 8.74
N GLY A 98 6.41 -9.55 7.76
CA GLY A 98 5.61 -10.46 6.95
C GLY A 98 4.75 -9.77 5.92
N ILE A 99 5.13 -8.56 5.51
CA ILE A 99 4.37 -7.76 4.55
C ILE A 99 5.08 -7.81 3.21
N PRO A 100 4.53 -8.49 2.20
CA PRO A 100 5.14 -8.49 0.87
C PRO A 100 5.06 -7.12 0.23
N LEU A 101 6.11 -6.79 -0.51
CA LEU A 101 6.14 -5.59 -1.32
C LEU A 101 6.02 -5.98 -2.78
N CYS A 102 5.08 -5.37 -3.47
CA CYS A 102 4.88 -5.56 -4.90
C CYS A 102 5.21 -4.28 -5.63
N ILE A 103 5.75 -4.41 -6.83
CA ILE A 103 6.04 -3.25 -7.69
C ILE A 103 5.44 -3.52 -9.07
N THR A 104 5.36 -2.47 -9.88
CA THR A 104 4.80 -2.59 -11.23
C THR A 104 5.79 -2.01 -12.24
N PRO A 105 6.91 -2.70 -12.50
CA PRO A 105 7.95 -2.15 -13.36
C PRO A 105 7.56 -2.00 -14.82
N ASP A 106 6.64 -2.82 -15.31
CA ASP A 106 6.24 -2.79 -16.70
C ASP A 106 4.75 -2.98 -16.84
N GLY A 107 4.00 -2.47 -15.89
CA GLY A 107 2.56 -2.65 -15.87
C GLY A 107 2.11 -3.97 -15.28
N ARG A 108 3.05 -4.78 -14.80
CA ARG A 108 2.73 -6.04 -14.15
C ARG A 108 3.16 -6.00 -12.70
N MET A 109 2.38 -6.64 -11.85
CA MET A 109 2.71 -6.73 -10.45
C MET A 109 3.84 -7.70 -10.24
N ARG A 110 4.85 -7.31 -9.47
CA ARG A 110 5.96 -8.18 -9.11
C ARG A 110 6.24 -8.07 -7.63
N VAL A 111 6.49 -9.21 -7.01
CA VAL A 111 6.78 -9.27 -5.57
C VAL A 111 8.28 -9.14 -5.37
N LYS A 112 8.68 -8.18 -4.55
CA LYS A 112 10.09 -7.91 -4.29
C LYS A 112 10.56 -8.36 -2.93
N THR A 113 9.65 -8.70 -2.02
CA THR A 113 10.04 -9.23 -0.73
C THR A 113 9.81 -10.72 -0.69
N THR A 114 10.59 -11.39 0.11
CA THR A 114 10.42 -12.81 0.34
C THR A 114 9.98 -12.97 1.79
N LEU A 115 8.87 -13.62 1.98
CA LEU A 115 8.42 -13.90 3.34
C LEU A 115 9.37 -14.86 4.00
N ARG A 116 9.64 -14.61 5.27
CA ARG A 116 10.57 -15.44 6.01
C ARG A 116 9.85 -16.62 6.60
N GLY A 117 10.65 -17.53 7.10
CA GLY A 117 10.14 -18.70 7.78
C GLY A 117 9.89 -19.80 6.81
N PRO A 118 9.27 -20.83 7.27
CA PRO A 118 9.06 -21.99 6.42
C PRO A 118 8.20 -21.58 5.34
N ARG A 119 8.62 -21.48 4.31
CA ARG A 119 7.88 -21.13 3.30
C ARG A 119 7.14 -22.17 3.00
N ILE A 120 6.38 -22.42 3.09
CA ILE A 120 5.69 -23.52 2.86
C ILE A 120 5.23 -23.85 1.79
#